data_73bbe18834966e9a96226227b67a8557
#
_entry.id   73bbe18834966e9a96226227b67a8557
#
_cell.length_a   1.000
_cell.length_b   1.000
_cell.length_c   1.000
_cell.angle_alpha   90.00
_cell.angle_beta   90.00
_cell.angle_gamma   90.00
#
_symmetry.space_group_name_H-M   'P 1'
#
loop_
_entity.id
_entity.type
_entity.pdbx_description
1 polymer ?
#
loop_
_entity_poly.entity_id
_entity_poly.type
_entity_poly.pdbx_seq_one_letter_code
_entity_poly.pdbx_strand_id
1 'polypeptide(L)'
;GEEEAVTPENVGRAYKESILIRFEDSLFDMYEVDQALEDVGKGPYQNVFIQECNAMNVLMTEIKRSLVELGMGFAGELTMSEKMEELMGAMFLDRIPDTWMNLAWASVRPLASWLIDCTARCTQLQAWCDAPAQVPRVTWLSGFRNPTSFLTAIKQVIAQKEKRELDKLIVMTEVTSIESAEKVGSAAPRGAYLYGFCLDGARWNLAENVTEASKPKEMFCPMPVINCAALPTNEVDMSGLFLCPCYKTMSRGPTWVFDAQLKTKDPPAKWILAGVALILDVGE
;
A
#
# COMPACT_ATOMS: atom_id res chain seq x y z
N GLY A 1 -39.77 15.36 -7.05
CA GLY A 1 -38.97 14.20 -7.46
C GLY A 1 -39.22 13.10 -6.47
N GLU A 2 -39.70 11.93 -6.93
CA GLU A 2 -39.80 10.72 -6.10
C GLU A 2 -38.39 10.37 -5.68
N GLU A 3 -38.12 10.30 -4.38
CA GLU A 3 -36.88 9.72 -3.86
C GLU A 3 -36.82 8.26 -4.31
N GLU A 4 -35.81 7.88 -5.11
CA GLU A 4 -35.58 6.50 -5.47
C GLU A 4 -35.40 5.67 -4.19
N ALA A 5 -36.17 4.60 -4.07
CA ALA A 5 -36.09 3.73 -2.91
C ALA A 5 -34.71 3.10 -2.79
N VAL A 6 -34.18 3.04 -1.55
CA VAL A 6 -32.88 2.40 -1.26
C VAL A 6 -33.10 0.89 -1.28
N THR A 7 -32.83 0.27 -2.44
CA THR A 7 -32.91 -1.17 -2.66
C THR A 7 -31.54 -1.71 -3.08
N PRO A 8 -31.27 -3.01 -2.86
CA PRO A 8 -30.01 -3.61 -3.36
C PRO A 8 -29.78 -3.40 -4.85
N GLU A 9 -30.83 -3.46 -5.67
CA GLU A 9 -30.74 -3.24 -7.12
C GLU A 9 -30.36 -1.79 -7.44
N ASN A 10 -31.02 -0.80 -6.83
CA ASN A 10 -30.73 0.61 -7.09
C ASN A 10 -29.34 1.00 -6.61
N VAL A 11 -28.91 0.51 -5.45
CA VAL A 11 -27.54 0.70 -4.95
C VAL A 11 -26.53 0.04 -5.88
N GLY A 12 -26.81 -1.17 -6.35
CA GLY A 12 -25.96 -1.90 -7.31
C GLY A 12 -25.82 -1.17 -8.63
N ARG A 13 -26.89 -0.58 -9.17
CA ARG A 13 -26.85 0.25 -10.39
C ARG A 13 -25.99 1.50 -10.21
N ALA A 14 -26.16 2.19 -9.08
CA ALA A 14 -25.40 3.40 -8.77
C ALA A 14 -23.89 3.11 -8.62
N TYR A 15 -23.54 2.06 -7.89
CA TYR A 15 -22.13 1.64 -7.78
C TYR A 15 -21.54 1.20 -9.12
N LYS A 16 -22.28 0.42 -9.90
CA LYS A 16 -21.84 -0.01 -11.24
C LYS A 16 -21.45 1.19 -12.11
N GLU A 17 -22.35 2.18 -12.23
CA GLU A 17 -22.07 3.38 -13.03
C GLU A 17 -20.87 4.17 -12.49
N SER A 18 -20.85 4.43 -11.19
CA SER A 18 -19.78 5.16 -10.53
C SER A 18 -18.41 4.50 -10.70
N ILE A 19 -18.33 3.19 -10.49
CA ILE A 19 -17.08 2.43 -10.57
C ILE A 19 -16.59 2.34 -12.02
N LEU A 20 -17.47 2.05 -12.98
CA LEU A 20 -17.08 1.96 -14.39
C LEU A 20 -16.57 3.30 -14.93
N ILE A 21 -17.16 4.42 -14.51
CA ILE A 21 -16.66 5.76 -14.85
C ILE A 21 -15.31 6.03 -14.19
N ARG A 22 -15.19 5.73 -12.89
CA ARG A 22 -13.96 5.95 -12.12
C ARG A 22 -12.74 5.26 -12.72
N PHE A 23 -12.92 4.04 -13.21
CA PHE A 23 -11.85 3.18 -13.71
C PHE A 23 -11.86 2.98 -15.24
N GLU A 24 -12.47 3.89 -15.98
CA GLU A 24 -12.61 3.80 -17.44
C GLU A 24 -11.26 3.56 -18.14
N ASP A 25 -10.22 4.31 -17.74
CA ASP A 25 -8.88 4.25 -18.33
C ASP A 25 -7.84 3.70 -17.34
N SER A 26 -8.21 2.75 -16.49
CA SER A 26 -7.36 2.31 -15.37
C SER A 26 -6.38 1.18 -15.70
N LEU A 27 -6.48 0.55 -16.87
CA LEU A 27 -5.54 -0.51 -17.26
C LEU A 27 -4.20 0.08 -17.67
N PHE A 28 -3.12 -0.48 -17.15
CA PHE A 28 -1.75 -0.09 -17.50
C PHE A 28 -1.31 -0.80 -18.79
N ASP A 29 -0.73 -0.04 -19.70
CA ASP A 29 -0.14 -0.57 -20.93
C ASP A 29 1.25 -1.12 -20.65
N MET A 30 1.31 -2.41 -20.34
CA MET A 30 2.56 -3.08 -20.01
C MET A 30 3.46 -3.32 -21.22
N TYR A 31 2.91 -3.28 -22.43
CA TYR A 31 3.70 -3.31 -23.64
C TYR A 31 4.53 -2.02 -23.79
N GLU A 32 3.92 -0.86 -23.59
CA GLU A 32 4.65 0.42 -23.59
C GLU A 32 5.73 0.47 -22.51
N VAL A 33 5.44 -0.05 -21.30
CA VAL A 33 6.42 -0.15 -20.22
C VAL A 33 7.60 -1.03 -20.63
N ASP A 34 7.35 -2.20 -21.21
CA ASP A 34 8.40 -3.11 -21.68
C ASP A 34 9.25 -2.45 -22.77
N GLN A 35 8.65 -1.74 -23.71
CA GLN A 35 9.39 -1.00 -24.73
C GLN A 35 10.27 0.10 -24.13
N ALA A 36 9.77 0.85 -23.16
CA ALA A 36 10.53 1.90 -22.48
C ALA A 36 11.72 1.37 -21.68
N LEU A 37 11.67 0.10 -21.24
CA LEU A 37 12.72 -0.55 -20.47
C LEU A 37 13.67 -1.43 -21.30
N GLU A 38 13.44 -1.55 -22.61
CA GLU A 38 14.20 -2.49 -23.46
C GLU A 38 15.72 -2.19 -23.44
N ASP A 39 16.11 -0.93 -23.54
CA ASP A 39 17.51 -0.51 -23.56
C ASP A 39 18.12 -0.33 -22.16
N VAL A 40 17.29 -0.06 -21.14
CA VAL A 40 17.73 0.25 -19.78
C VAL A 40 17.83 -1.01 -18.93
N GLY A 41 16.99 -2.00 -19.21
CA GLY A 41 16.85 -3.21 -18.43
C GLY A 41 15.91 -3.08 -17.24
N LYS A 42 15.56 -4.23 -16.65
CA LYS A 42 14.65 -4.34 -15.51
C LYS A 42 15.42 -4.65 -14.24
N GLY A 43 15.62 -3.64 -13.40
CA GLY A 43 16.21 -3.84 -12.06
C GLY A 43 15.17 -4.30 -11.04
N PRO A 44 15.59 -4.50 -9.77
CA PRO A 44 14.70 -4.95 -8.71
C PRO A 44 13.47 -4.04 -8.49
N TYR A 45 13.62 -2.72 -8.53
CA TYR A 45 12.50 -1.80 -8.38
C TYR A 45 11.51 -1.90 -9.54
N GLN A 46 12.00 -1.95 -10.79
CA GLN A 46 11.17 -2.11 -11.96
C GLN A 46 10.35 -3.40 -11.89
N ASN A 47 10.95 -4.49 -11.45
CA ASN A 47 10.25 -5.76 -11.30
C ASN A 47 9.10 -5.68 -10.29
N VAL A 48 9.27 -4.97 -9.18
CA VAL A 48 8.19 -4.76 -8.21
C VAL A 48 7.03 -3.98 -8.84
N PHE A 49 7.31 -2.85 -9.49
CA PHE A 49 6.27 -2.05 -10.13
C PHE A 49 5.56 -2.80 -11.25
N ILE A 50 6.29 -3.59 -12.05
CA ILE A 50 5.69 -4.43 -13.10
C ILE A 50 4.73 -5.44 -12.48
N GLN A 51 5.11 -6.12 -11.41
CA GLN A 51 4.25 -7.08 -10.71
C GLN A 51 3.00 -6.39 -10.14
N GLU A 52 3.15 -5.23 -9.54
CA GLU A 52 2.03 -4.44 -9.00
C GLU A 52 1.06 -3.98 -10.10
N CYS A 53 1.58 -3.50 -11.23
CA CYS A 53 0.77 -3.10 -12.39
C CYS A 53 0.01 -4.30 -12.98
N ASN A 54 0.68 -5.44 -13.14
CA ASN A 54 0.03 -6.66 -13.63
C ASN A 54 -1.08 -7.14 -12.69
N ALA A 55 -0.83 -7.13 -11.38
CA ALA A 55 -1.84 -7.49 -10.38
C ALA A 55 -3.03 -6.53 -10.40
N MET A 56 -2.78 -5.23 -10.53
CA MET A 56 -3.84 -4.23 -10.65
C MET A 56 -4.66 -4.41 -11.93
N ASN A 57 -4.01 -4.72 -13.05
CA ASN A 57 -4.71 -5.01 -14.30
C ASN A 57 -5.65 -6.23 -14.18
N VAL A 58 -5.22 -7.27 -13.49
CA VAL A 58 -6.07 -8.45 -13.22
C VAL A 58 -7.29 -8.05 -12.39
N LEU A 59 -7.08 -7.30 -11.31
CA LEU A 59 -8.17 -6.80 -10.45
C LEU A 59 -9.16 -5.93 -11.24
N MET A 60 -8.65 -4.95 -12.00
CA MET A 60 -9.50 -4.04 -12.78
C MET A 60 -10.30 -4.76 -13.85
N THR A 61 -9.72 -5.75 -14.50
CA THR A 61 -10.40 -6.59 -15.48
C THR A 61 -11.56 -7.34 -14.84
N GLU A 62 -11.37 -7.92 -13.65
CA GLU A 62 -12.44 -8.63 -12.93
C GLU A 62 -13.52 -7.69 -12.41
N ILE A 63 -13.16 -6.52 -11.89
CA ILE A 63 -14.14 -5.50 -11.47
C ILE A 63 -15.03 -5.11 -12.65
N LYS A 64 -14.46 -4.78 -13.79
CA LYS A 64 -15.21 -4.39 -14.98
C LYS A 64 -16.06 -5.52 -15.52
N ARG A 65 -15.50 -6.73 -15.62
CA ARG A 65 -16.23 -7.92 -16.09
C ARG A 65 -17.46 -8.19 -15.24
N SER A 66 -17.29 -8.23 -13.92
CA SER A 66 -18.38 -8.53 -12.98
C SER A 66 -19.48 -7.47 -13.00
N LEU A 67 -19.12 -6.19 -13.14
CA LEU A 67 -20.09 -5.09 -13.21
C LEU A 67 -20.84 -5.06 -14.54
N VAL A 68 -20.18 -5.34 -15.66
CA VAL A 68 -20.84 -5.47 -16.96
C VAL A 68 -21.82 -6.64 -16.95
N GLU A 69 -21.43 -7.78 -16.41
CA GLU A 69 -22.29 -8.96 -16.24
C GLU A 69 -23.52 -8.65 -15.38
N LEU A 70 -23.33 -7.96 -14.25
CA LEU A 70 -24.43 -7.50 -13.39
C LEU A 70 -25.38 -6.57 -14.16
N GLY A 71 -24.85 -5.67 -14.98
CA GLY A 71 -25.64 -4.80 -15.85
C GLY A 71 -26.51 -5.56 -16.86
N MET A 72 -25.99 -6.65 -17.41
CA MET A 72 -26.76 -7.54 -18.28
C MET A 72 -27.87 -8.25 -17.50
N GLY A 73 -27.63 -8.62 -16.25
CA GLY A 73 -28.66 -9.14 -15.35
C GLY A 73 -29.77 -8.13 -15.11
N PHE A 74 -29.44 -6.87 -14.84
CA PHE A 74 -30.41 -5.79 -14.66
C PHE A 74 -31.23 -5.51 -15.92
N ALA A 75 -30.63 -5.64 -17.10
CA ALA A 75 -31.30 -5.46 -18.38
C ALA A 75 -32.14 -6.66 -18.80
N GLY A 76 -32.11 -7.77 -18.08
CA GLY A 76 -32.80 -9.00 -18.43
C GLY A 76 -32.16 -9.80 -19.55
N GLU A 77 -30.96 -9.44 -19.98
CA GLU A 77 -30.18 -10.15 -21.01
C GLU A 77 -29.57 -11.45 -20.48
N LEU A 78 -29.28 -11.49 -19.18
CA LEU A 78 -28.82 -12.67 -18.46
C LEU A 78 -29.73 -12.92 -17.25
N THR A 79 -29.90 -14.20 -16.89
CA THR A 79 -30.53 -14.57 -15.63
C THR A 79 -29.62 -14.22 -14.46
N MET A 80 -30.16 -13.58 -13.42
CA MET A 80 -29.41 -13.26 -12.19
C MET A 80 -28.84 -14.54 -11.57
N SER A 81 -27.52 -14.63 -11.51
CA SER A 81 -26.81 -15.73 -10.87
C SER A 81 -26.61 -15.47 -9.38
N GLU A 82 -26.25 -16.51 -8.64
CA GLU A 82 -25.86 -16.38 -7.24
C GLU A 82 -24.70 -15.40 -7.05
N LYS A 83 -23.68 -15.43 -7.93
CA LYS A 83 -22.55 -14.51 -7.91
C LYS A 83 -22.95 -13.06 -8.14
N MET A 84 -23.90 -12.80 -9.04
CA MET A 84 -24.45 -11.46 -9.25
C MET A 84 -25.20 -10.97 -8.01
N GLU A 85 -25.96 -11.83 -7.34
CA GLU A 85 -26.66 -11.50 -6.11
C GLU A 85 -25.69 -11.23 -4.95
N GLU A 86 -24.63 -12.01 -4.81
CA GLU A 86 -23.55 -11.78 -3.83
C GLU A 86 -22.86 -10.44 -4.05
N LEU A 87 -22.54 -10.12 -5.31
CA LEU A 87 -21.95 -8.84 -5.69
C LEU A 87 -22.86 -7.67 -5.31
N MET A 88 -24.12 -7.75 -5.68
CA MET A 88 -25.13 -6.75 -5.37
C MET A 88 -25.32 -6.59 -3.86
N GLY A 89 -25.35 -7.70 -3.12
CA GLY A 89 -25.46 -7.71 -1.67
C GLY A 89 -24.26 -7.09 -0.97
N ALA A 90 -23.04 -7.34 -1.45
CA ALA A 90 -21.83 -6.73 -0.92
C ALA A 90 -21.84 -5.20 -1.12
N MET A 91 -22.18 -4.73 -2.31
CA MET A 91 -22.32 -3.30 -2.60
C MET A 91 -23.39 -2.63 -1.75
N PHE A 92 -24.54 -3.31 -1.54
CA PHE A 92 -25.61 -2.80 -0.69
C PHE A 92 -25.17 -2.61 0.77
N LEU A 93 -24.32 -3.50 1.28
CA LEU A 93 -23.78 -3.44 2.64
C LEU A 93 -22.46 -2.66 2.75
N ASP A 94 -22.07 -1.94 1.70
CA ASP A 94 -20.81 -1.19 1.61
C ASP A 94 -19.59 -2.07 1.96
N ARG A 95 -19.59 -3.31 1.46
CA ARG A 95 -18.46 -4.25 1.59
C ARG A 95 -17.79 -4.50 0.26
N ILE A 96 -16.50 -4.77 0.33
CA ILE A 96 -15.73 -5.16 -0.86
C ILE A 96 -16.18 -6.57 -1.27
N PRO A 97 -16.61 -6.79 -2.52
CA PRO A 97 -16.96 -8.13 -3.00
C PRO A 97 -15.77 -9.10 -2.86
N ASP A 98 -16.04 -10.33 -2.43
CA ASP A 98 -15.02 -11.34 -2.17
C ASP A 98 -14.16 -11.65 -3.41
N THR A 99 -14.77 -11.69 -4.58
CA THR A 99 -14.06 -11.93 -5.85
C THR A 99 -13.05 -10.82 -6.17
N TRP A 100 -13.30 -9.59 -5.75
CA TRP A 100 -12.37 -8.47 -5.89
C TRP A 100 -11.30 -8.52 -4.80
N MET A 101 -11.71 -8.77 -3.56
CA MET A 101 -10.79 -8.83 -2.42
C MET A 101 -9.71 -9.91 -2.62
N ASN A 102 -10.07 -11.04 -3.21
CA ASN A 102 -9.12 -12.15 -3.46
C ASN A 102 -8.01 -11.77 -4.45
N LEU A 103 -8.23 -10.77 -5.29
CA LEU A 103 -7.26 -10.26 -6.27
C LEU A 103 -6.56 -8.97 -5.81
N ALA A 104 -7.02 -8.38 -4.71
CA ALA A 104 -6.56 -7.11 -4.21
C ALA A 104 -5.53 -7.27 -3.07
N TRP A 105 -5.20 -6.17 -2.46
CA TRP A 105 -4.37 -6.06 -1.25
C TRP A 105 -5.23 -6.28 0.00
N ALA A 106 -4.58 -6.60 1.12
CA ALA A 106 -5.26 -6.70 2.41
C ALA A 106 -5.85 -5.33 2.81
N SER A 107 -7.14 -5.31 3.15
CA SER A 107 -7.85 -4.10 3.55
C SER A 107 -8.99 -4.43 4.52
N VAL A 108 -9.25 -3.51 5.44
CA VAL A 108 -10.40 -3.54 6.34
C VAL A 108 -11.37 -2.39 6.04
N ARG A 109 -11.16 -1.70 4.91
CA ARG A 109 -11.99 -0.56 4.49
C ARG A 109 -13.37 -0.99 4.03
N PRO A 110 -14.40 -0.17 4.25
CA PRO A 110 -15.66 -0.30 3.52
C PRO A 110 -15.47 0.02 2.03
N LEU A 111 -16.40 -0.41 1.19
CA LEU A 111 -16.26 -0.33 -0.28
C LEU A 111 -16.00 1.10 -0.78
N ALA A 112 -16.76 2.09 -0.29
CA ALA A 112 -16.61 3.48 -0.74
C ALA A 112 -15.19 4.01 -0.45
N SER A 113 -14.67 3.78 0.74
CA SER A 113 -13.29 4.14 1.13
C SER A 113 -12.25 3.34 0.34
N TRP A 114 -12.50 2.04 0.10
CA TRP A 114 -11.61 1.18 -0.67
C TRP A 114 -11.46 1.65 -2.12
N LEU A 115 -12.53 2.15 -2.74
CA LEU A 115 -12.48 2.69 -4.10
C LEU A 115 -11.58 3.95 -4.19
N ILE A 116 -11.61 4.80 -3.18
CA ILE A 116 -10.73 5.97 -3.08
C ILE A 116 -9.27 5.52 -2.94
N ASP A 117 -9.02 4.56 -2.06
CA ASP A 117 -7.70 3.96 -1.87
C ASP A 117 -7.18 3.29 -3.15
N CYS A 118 -8.04 2.54 -3.84
CA CYS A 118 -7.74 1.92 -5.13
C CYS A 118 -7.32 2.97 -6.18
N THR A 119 -8.02 4.09 -6.26
CA THR A 119 -7.66 5.20 -7.15
C THR A 119 -6.29 5.77 -6.83
N ALA A 120 -5.98 5.97 -5.55
CA ALA A 120 -4.67 6.45 -5.12
C ALA A 120 -3.54 5.50 -5.50
N ARG A 121 -3.76 4.18 -5.36
CA ARG A 121 -2.81 3.14 -5.77
C ARG A 121 -2.57 3.15 -7.27
N CYS A 122 -3.62 3.25 -8.06
CA CYS A 122 -3.52 3.40 -9.52
C CYS A 122 -2.74 4.65 -9.91
N THR A 123 -2.92 5.76 -9.21
CA THR A 123 -2.19 7.01 -9.45
C THR A 123 -0.68 6.83 -9.24
N GLN A 124 -0.26 6.16 -8.17
CA GLN A 124 1.17 5.87 -7.95
C GLN A 124 1.74 4.98 -9.06
N LEU A 125 1.02 3.93 -9.42
CA LEU A 125 1.48 3.01 -10.48
C LEU A 125 1.55 3.69 -11.83
N GLN A 126 0.58 4.54 -12.18
CA GLN A 126 0.61 5.29 -13.42
C GLN A 126 1.76 6.29 -13.47
N ALA A 127 2.06 6.97 -12.37
CA ALA A 127 3.20 7.88 -12.29
C ALA A 127 4.53 7.14 -12.56
N TRP A 128 4.65 5.91 -12.08
CA TRP A 128 5.80 5.07 -12.42
C TRP A 128 5.79 4.64 -13.89
N CYS A 129 4.65 4.22 -14.44
CA CYS A 129 4.53 3.82 -15.84
C CYS A 129 4.91 4.95 -16.81
N ASP A 130 4.68 6.20 -16.43
CA ASP A 130 5.02 7.38 -17.24
C ASP A 130 6.53 7.61 -17.37
N ALA A 131 7.34 7.10 -16.42
CA ALA A 131 8.80 7.17 -16.43
C ALA A 131 9.42 5.92 -15.79
N PRO A 132 9.26 4.73 -16.38
CA PRO A 132 9.57 3.46 -15.70
C PRO A 132 11.07 3.22 -15.49
N ALA A 133 11.92 3.90 -16.25
CA ALA A 133 13.38 3.84 -16.09
C ALA A 133 13.87 4.58 -14.84
N GLN A 134 13.05 5.46 -14.27
CA GLN A 134 13.40 6.27 -13.11
C GLN A 134 12.80 5.68 -11.84
N VAL A 135 13.60 5.66 -10.76
CA VAL A 135 13.10 5.33 -9.43
C VAL A 135 12.46 6.59 -8.83
N PRO A 136 11.23 6.52 -8.30
CA PRO A 136 10.61 7.66 -7.64
C PRO A 136 11.47 8.19 -6.48
N ARG A 137 11.47 9.51 -6.28
CA ARG A 137 12.19 10.15 -5.16
C ARG A 137 11.69 9.70 -3.80
N VAL A 138 10.40 9.41 -3.73
CA VAL A 138 9.72 8.92 -2.54
C VAL A 138 8.64 7.94 -2.99
N THR A 139 8.43 6.88 -2.22
CA THR A 139 7.49 5.82 -2.55
C THR A 139 6.50 5.61 -1.42
N TRP A 140 5.23 5.53 -1.78
CA TRP A 140 4.16 5.20 -0.86
C TRP A 140 4.10 3.68 -0.66
N LEU A 141 4.70 3.20 0.42
CA LEU A 141 4.81 1.77 0.70
C LEU A 141 3.44 1.10 0.89
N SER A 142 2.52 1.83 1.55
CA SER A 142 1.15 1.35 1.78
C SER A 142 0.36 1.12 0.49
N GLY A 143 0.78 1.74 -0.61
CA GLY A 143 0.13 1.64 -1.92
C GLY A 143 0.39 0.35 -2.67
N PHE A 144 1.30 -0.51 -2.19
CA PHE A 144 1.60 -1.78 -2.81
C PHE A 144 0.70 -2.91 -2.28
N ARG A 145 0.32 -3.81 -3.17
CA ARG A 145 -0.30 -5.08 -2.82
C ARG A 145 0.66 -5.95 -2.02
N ASN A 146 1.94 -5.93 -2.41
CA ASN A 146 3.01 -6.66 -1.74
C ASN A 146 4.15 -5.71 -1.34
N PRO A 147 4.03 -4.99 -0.22
CA PRO A 147 5.06 -4.06 0.24
C PRO A 147 6.39 -4.76 0.59
N THR A 148 6.35 -6.02 1.00
CA THR A 148 7.55 -6.81 1.31
C THR A 148 8.47 -6.93 0.10
N SER A 149 7.93 -7.07 -1.11
CA SER A 149 8.72 -7.13 -2.34
C SER A 149 9.51 -5.85 -2.58
N PHE A 150 8.96 -4.69 -2.24
CA PHE A 150 9.68 -3.42 -2.37
C PHE A 150 10.84 -3.31 -1.38
N LEU A 151 10.65 -3.75 -0.14
CA LEU A 151 11.72 -3.80 0.87
C LEU A 151 12.85 -4.76 0.43
N THR A 152 12.49 -5.91 -0.13
CA THR A 152 13.44 -6.84 -0.72
C THR A 152 14.20 -6.21 -1.88
N ALA A 153 13.51 -5.45 -2.73
CA ALA A 153 14.14 -4.73 -3.85
C ALA A 153 15.17 -3.70 -3.38
N ILE A 154 14.87 -2.97 -2.30
CA ILE A 154 15.83 -2.03 -1.68
C ILE A 154 17.12 -2.78 -1.29
N LYS A 155 16.98 -3.91 -0.64
CA LYS A 155 18.08 -4.76 -0.20
C LYS A 155 18.87 -5.31 -1.39
N GLN A 156 18.18 -5.76 -2.45
CA GLN A 156 18.79 -6.27 -3.67
C GLN A 156 19.61 -5.19 -4.41
N VAL A 157 19.05 -3.98 -4.54
CA VAL A 157 19.74 -2.86 -5.20
C VAL A 157 21.03 -2.50 -4.46
N ILE A 158 20.98 -2.45 -3.13
CA ILE A 158 22.16 -2.17 -2.30
C ILE A 158 23.20 -3.30 -2.43
N ALA A 159 22.76 -4.55 -2.38
CA ALA A 159 23.63 -5.72 -2.55
C ALA A 159 24.39 -5.69 -3.89
N GLN A 160 23.67 -5.38 -4.97
CA GLN A 160 24.25 -5.29 -6.31
C GLN A 160 25.22 -4.11 -6.44
N LYS A 161 24.83 -2.94 -5.96
CA LYS A 161 25.63 -1.70 -6.05
C LYS A 161 26.89 -1.77 -5.22
N GLU A 162 26.81 -2.33 -4.02
CA GLU A 162 27.94 -2.40 -3.06
C GLU A 162 28.68 -3.75 -3.13
N LYS A 163 28.27 -4.64 -4.03
CA LYS A 163 28.88 -5.98 -4.23
C LYS A 163 28.91 -6.79 -2.93
N ARG A 164 27.78 -6.82 -2.23
CA ARG A 164 27.61 -7.57 -0.98
C ARG A 164 26.70 -8.78 -1.19
N GLU A 165 26.85 -9.77 -0.33
CA GLU A 165 25.97 -10.94 -0.30
C GLU A 165 24.60 -10.56 0.30
N LEU A 166 23.52 -10.87 -0.41
CA LEU A 166 22.15 -10.47 -0.05
C LEU A 166 21.73 -11.01 1.33
N ASP A 167 22.07 -12.25 1.64
CA ASP A 167 21.71 -12.92 2.89
C ASP A 167 22.45 -12.38 4.13
N LYS A 168 23.51 -11.61 3.93
CA LYS A 168 24.26 -10.95 5.00
C LYS A 168 23.78 -9.53 5.29
N LEU A 169 22.80 -9.03 4.54
CA LEU A 169 22.22 -7.71 4.72
C LEU A 169 20.91 -7.79 5.52
N ILE A 170 20.70 -6.81 6.38
CA ILE A 170 19.44 -6.60 7.09
C ILE A 170 18.85 -5.25 6.69
N VAL A 171 17.52 -5.22 6.50
CA VAL A 171 16.79 -3.98 6.22
C VAL A 171 16.80 -3.11 7.47
N MET A 172 17.19 -1.85 7.30
CA MET A 172 17.27 -0.85 8.36
C MET A 172 16.44 0.38 7.99
N THR A 173 15.75 0.93 8.96
CA THR A 173 14.94 2.13 8.82
C THR A 173 15.46 3.25 9.69
N GLU A 174 15.34 4.49 9.17
CA GLU A 174 15.64 5.71 9.91
C GLU A 174 14.54 6.74 9.62
N VAL A 175 13.87 7.19 10.67
CA VAL A 175 12.86 8.24 10.55
C VAL A 175 13.57 9.56 10.27
N THR A 176 13.20 10.23 9.19
CA THR A 176 13.79 11.51 8.78
C THR A 176 13.06 12.70 9.43
N SER A 177 13.60 13.88 9.28
CA SER A 177 12.95 15.15 9.64
C SER A 177 11.99 15.65 8.55
N ILE A 178 11.87 14.94 7.43
CA ILE A 178 10.98 15.30 6.31
C ILE A 178 9.56 14.91 6.68
N GLU A 179 8.71 15.90 6.95
CA GLU A 179 7.37 15.68 7.51
C GLU A 179 6.39 15.03 6.53
N SER A 180 6.54 15.26 5.23
CA SER A 180 5.62 14.76 4.21
C SER A 180 6.33 14.44 2.90
N ALA A 181 5.70 13.61 2.06
CA ALA A 181 6.24 13.21 0.77
C ALA A 181 6.54 14.38 -0.17
N GLU A 182 5.70 15.41 -0.14
CA GLU A 182 5.82 16.61 -1.00
C GLU A 182 7.10 17.41 -0.70
N LYS A 183 7.62 17.29 0.52
CA LYS A 183 8.83 17.98 0.96
C LYS A 183 10.13 17.25 0.58
N VAL A 184 10.04 16.06 -0.01
CA VAL A 184 11.21 15.32 -0.50
C VAL A 184 11.72 15.96 -1.78
N GLY A 185 12.90 16.58 -1.71
CA GLY A 185 13.50 17.31 -2.84
C GLY A 185 14.31 16.44 -3.80
N SER A 186 14.89 15.35 -3.30
CA SER A 186 15.75 14.45 -4.08
C SER A 186 15.64 13.02 -3.57
N ALA A 187 16.06 12.07 -4.39
CA ALA A 187 16.14 10.67 -3.97
C ALA A 187 17.08 10.47 -2.78
N ALA A 188 16.83 9.44 -1.99
CA ALA A 188 17.69 9.07 -0.89
C ALA A 188 19.13 8.77 -1.38
N PRO A 189 20.16 9.24 -0.67
CA PRO A 189 21.55 8.92 -1.03
C PRO A 189 21.81 7.41 -1.02
N ARG A 190 21.11 6.68 -0.14
CA ARG A 190 21.22 5.24 -0.03
C ARG A 190 19.84 4.67 0.34
N GLY A 191 19.44 3.60 -0.32
CA GLY A 191 18.11 3.01 -0.14
C GLY A 191 17.01 3.85 -0.75
N ALA A 192 15.87 3.93 -0.09
CA ALA A 192 14.68 4.63 -0.58
C ALA A 192 13.98 5.41 0.54
N TYR A 193 13.40 6.55 0.19
CA TYR A 193 12.45 7.26 1.04
C TYR A 193 11.07 6.65 0.88
N LEU A 194 10.45 6.31 2.01
CA LEU A 194 9.13 5.71 2.09
C LEU A 194 8.19 6.56 2.94
N TYR A 195 6.91 6.57 2.58
CA TYR A 195 5.86 7.20 3.39
C TYR A 195 4.62 6.31 3.47
N GLY A 196 3.66 6.71 4.30
CA GLY A 196 2.41 5.99 4.50
C GLY A 196 2.38 5.14 5.77
N PHE A 197 3.25 5.41 6.72
CA PHE A 197 3.25 4.74 8.02
C PHE A 197 2.47 5.52 9.05
N CYS A 198 1.67 4.83 9.87
CA CYS A 198 1.06 5.36 11.08
C CYS A 198 1.52 4.57 12.30
N LEU A 199 1.90 5.26 13.37
CA LEU A 199 2.30 4.63 14.62
C LEU A 199 1.08 4.45 15.51
N ASP A 200 0.82 3.21 15.92
CA ASP A 200 -0.28 2.82 16.79
C ASP A 200 0.26 2.43 18.18
N GLY A 201 -0.35 2.98 19.23
CA GLY A 201 0.03 2.73 20.63
C GLY A 201 1.13 3.64 21.16
N ALA A 202 1.71 4.50 20.34
CA ALA A 202 2.68 5.53 20.69
C ALA A 202 2.62 6.66 19.66
N ARG A 203 3.43 7.70 19.85
CA ARG A 203 3.60 8.77 18.88
C ARG A 203 5.06 9.05 18.59
N TRP A 204 5.31 9.77 17.51
CA TRP A 204 6.65 10.22 17.13
C TRP A 204 6.85 11.68 17.54
N ASN A 205 7.89 11.94 18.35
CA ASN A 205 8.33 13.29 18.64
C ASN A 205 9.29 13.76 17.53
N LEU A 206 8.80 14.61 16.65
CA LEU A 206 9.57 15.09 15.51
C LEU A 206 10.77 15.94 15.93
N ALA A 207 10.59 16.78 16.97
CA ALA A 207 11.65 17.67 17.47
C ALA A 207 12.82 16.90 18.08
N GLU A 208 12.54 15.85 18.86
CA GLU A 208 13.55 15.03 19.52
C GLU A 208 13.92 13.77 18.72
N ASN A 209 13.17 13.47 17.67
CA ASN A 209 13.40 12.33 16.78
C ASN A 209 13.39 10.98 17.54
N VAL A 210 12.40 10.79 18.38
CA VAL A 210 12.20 9.58 19.20
C VAL A 210 10.73 9.21 19.33
N THR A 211 10.49 7.92 19.65
CA THR A 211 9.19 7.40 20.09
C THR A 211 8.86 7.94 21.47
N GLU A 212 7.62 8.39 21.65
CA GLU A 212 7.11 8.82 22.94
C GLU A 212 5.68 8.33 23.19
N ALA A 213 5.18 8.47 24.40
CA ALA A 213 3.82 8.06 24.75
C ALA A 213 2.78 8.89 23.99
N SER A 214 1.70 8.25 23.56
CA SER A 214 0.57 8.90 22.89
C SER A 214 -0.05 9.96 23.77
N LYS A 215 -0.55 11.03 23.13
CA LYS A 215 -1.38 12.04 23.81
C LYS A 215 -2.77 11.47 24.09
N PRO A 216 -3.50 12.01 25.10
CA PRO A 216 -4.87 11.60 25.34
C PRO A 216 -5.73 11.70 24.06
N LYS A 217 -6.54 10.67 23.79
CA LYS A 217 -7.44 10.56 22.62
C LYS A 217 -6.75 10.45 21.25
N GLU A 218 -5.43 10.38 21.20
CA GLU A 218 -4.70 10.10 19.96
C GLU A 218 -4.78 8.59 19.67
N MET A 219 -5.40 8.22 18.55
CA MET A 219 -5.56 6.81 18.19
C MET A 219 -4.32 6.27 17.48
N PHE A 220 -3.78 7.06 16.57
CA PHE A 220 -2.54 6.76 15.85
C PHE A 220 -1.88 8.06 15.40
N CYS A 221 -0.59 7.98 15.11
CA CYS A 221 0.23 9.12 14.71
C CYS A 221 0.83 8.88 13.33
N PRO A 222 0.49 9.71 12.32
CA PRO A 222 1.19 9.66 11.04
C PRO A 222 2.69 9.92 11.23
N MET A 223 3.52 9.10 10.58
CA MET A 223 4.96 9.21 10.67
C MET A 223 5.53 10.16 9.60
N PRO A 224 6.66 10.81 9.88
CA PRO A 224 7.45 11.45 8.84
C PRO A 224 7.91 10.44 7.79
N VAL A 225 8.52 10.94 6.71
CA VAL A 225 9.19 10.09 5.71
C VAL A 225 10.28 9.26 6.39
N ILE A 226 10.33 7.99 6.06
CA ILE A 226 11.29 7.02 6.59
C ILE A 226 12.30 6.67 5.50
N ASN A 227 13.59 6.78 5.79
CA ASN A 227 14.62 6.21 4.94
C ASN A 227 14.75 4.71 5.25
N CYS A 228 14.61 3.90 4.23
CA CYS A 228 14.81 2.45 4.31
C CYS A 228 16.01 2.05 3.47
N ALA A 229 16.98 1.40 4.09
CA ALA A 229 18.18 0.91 3.44
C ALA A 229 18.51 -0.50 3.94
N ALA A 230 19.74 -0.97 3.74
CA ALA A 230 20.20 -2.23 4.29
C ALA A 230 21.64 -2.09 4.74
N LEU A 231 22.00 -2.77 5.82
CA LEU A 231 23.36 -2.82 6.36
C LEU A 231 23.79 -4.28 6.52
N PRO A 232 25.11 -4.55 6.48
CA PRO A 232 25.61 -5.84 6.92
C PRO A 232 25.21 -6.13 8.36
N THR A 233 24.78 -7.35 8.63
CA THR A 233 24.26 -7.75 9.94
C THR A 233 25.28 -7.51 11.07
N ASN A 234 26.58 -7.66 10.77
CA ASN A 234 27.67 -7.44 11.73
C ASN A 234 28.01 -5.95 11.95
N GLU A 235 27.46 -5.03 11.17
CA GLU A 235 27.66 -3.58 11.31
C GLU A 235 26.50 -2.86 11.99
N VAL A 236 25.43 -3.61 12.37
CA VAL A 236 24.23 -3.03 12.96
C VAL A 236 24.42 -2.81 14.45
N ASP A 237 24.20 -1.57 14.91
CA ASP A 237 24.11 -1.19 16.32
C ASP A 237 22.64 -0.91 16.65
N MET A 238 22.06 -1.75 17.52
CA MET A 238 20.66 -1.65 17.97
C MET A 238 20.49 -0.82 19.24
N SER A 239 21.54 -0.20 19.76
CA SER A 239 21.47 0.65 20.96
C SER A 239 20.54 1.84 20.75
N GLY A 240 19.63 2.07 21.72
CA GLY A 240 18.66 3.15 21.62
C GLY A 240 17.56 2.96 20.57
N LEU A 241 17.42 1.75 20.05
CA LEU A 241 16.38 1.38 19.11
C LEU A 241 15.44 0.32 19.68
N PHE A 242 14.17 0.36 19.29
CA PHE A 242 13.28 -0.75 19.47
C PHE A 242 12.80 -1.29 18.11
N LEU A 243 12.58 -2.62 18.05
CA LEU A 243 12.04 -3.26 16.86
C LEU A 243 10.52 -3.13 16.88
N CYS A 244 10.02 -2.27 16.00
CA CYS A 244 8.60 -1.99 15.85
C CYS A 244 8.03 -2.83 14.71
N PRO A 245 7.12 -3.78 14.98
CA PRO A 245 6.51 -4.53 13.88
C PRO A 245 5.64 -3.60 13.03
N CYS A 246 5.69 -3.82 11.72
CA CYS A 246 4.86 -3.12 10.74
C CYS A 246 3.87 -4.08 10.11
N TYR A 247 2.59 -3.69 10.11
CA TYR A 247 1.49 -4.47 9.55
C TYR A 247 0.80 -3.73 8.41
N LYS A 248 0.22 -4.48 7.49
CA LYS A 248 -0.55 -3.89 6.37
C LYS A 248 -1.82 -3.21 6.85
N THR A 249 -2.51 -3.79 7.84
CA THR A 249 -3.79 -3.29 8.35
C THR A 249 -3.84 -3.28 9.87
N MET A 250 -4.84 -2.57 10.42
CA MET A 250 -5.12 -2.51 11.86
C MET A 250 -5.50 -3.87 12.47
N SER A 251 -5.93 -4.83 11.67
CA SER A 251 -6.20 -6.19 12.16
C SER A 251 -4.94 -6.95 12.57
N ARG A 252 -3.77 -6.44 12.17
CA ARG A 252 -2.46 -7.04 12.46
C ARG A 252 -2.39 -8.51 12.03
N GLY A 253 -2.13 -9.45 12.93
CA GLY A 253 -2.13 -10.89 12.66
C GLY A 253 -1.24 -11.27 11.47
N PRO A 254 -1.81 -11.93 10.42
CA PRO A 254 -1.03 -12.39 9.27
C PRO A 254 -0.58 -11.27 8.32
N THR A 255 -0.91 -10.01 8.61
CA THR A 255 -0.57 -8.87 7.75
C THR A 255 0.80 -8.26 8.05
N TRP A 256 1.63 -8.91 8.85
CA TRP A 256 2.99 -8.48 9.15
C TRP A 256 3.83 -8.32 7.88
N VAL A 257 4.61 -7.24 7.82
CA VAL A 257 5.47 -6.89 6.69
C VAL A 257 6.94 -7.04 7.06
N PHE A 258 7.36 -6.34 8.10
CA PHE A 258 8.75 -6.33 8.58
C PHE A 258 8.83 -5.68 9.96
N ASP A 259 10.01 -5.70 10.57
CA ASP A 259 10.31 -4.99 11.80
C ASP A 259 11.14 -3.75 11.50
N ALA A 260 10.59 -2.58 11.80
CA ALA A 260 11.28 -1.31 11.67
C ALA A 260 12.07 -0.99 12.94
N GLN A 261 13.13 -0.21 12.80
CA GLN A 261 13.90 0.29 13.92
C GLN A 261 13.49 1.72 14.21
N LEU A 262 13.00 1.96 15.43
CA LEU A 262 12.59 3.29 15.90
C LEU A 262 13.45 3.72 17.09
N LYS A 263 13.93 4.96 17.05
CA LYS A 263 14.69 5.55 18.16
C LYS A 263 13.82 5.72 19.39
N THR A 264 14.36 5.42 20.55
CA THR A 264 13.69 5.52 21.84
C THR A 264 14.67 5.91 22.95
N LYS A 265 14.22 6.78 23.87
CA LYS A 265 14.93 7.09 25.11
C LYS A 265 14.60 6.09 26.22
N ASP A 266 13.42 5.49 26.12
CA ASP A 266 12.94 4.50 27.09
C ASP A 266 13.42 3.09 26.70
N PRO A 267 13.45 2.15 27.65
CA PRO A 267 13.76 0.75 27.33
C PRO A 267 12.81 0.18 26.26
N PRO A 268 13.30 -0.59 25.27
CA PRO A 268 12.46 -1.19 24.24
C PRO A 268 11.27 -2.00 24.77
N ALA A 269 11.44 -2.66 25.92
CA ALA A 269 10.38 -3.44 26.58
C ALA A 269 9.11 -2.61 26.86
N LYS A 270 9.23 -1.33 27.15
CA LYS A 270 8.08 -0.44 27.37
C LYS A 270 7.13 -0.45 26.17
N TRP A 271 7.67 -0.33 24.97
CA TRP A 271 6.89 -0.26 23.72
C TRP A 271 6.38 -1.63 23.29
N ILE A 272 7.17 -2.67 23.48
CA ILE A 272 6.79 -4.06 23.20
C ILE A 272 5.59 -4.46 24.07
N LEU A 273 5.64 -4.19 25.38
CA LEU A 273 4.55 -4.47 26.31
C LEU A 273 3.29 -3.65 26.03
N ALA A 274 3.45 -2.44 25.52
CA ALA A 274 2.33 -1.59 25.11
C ALA A 274 1.72 -2.02 23.75
N GLY A 275 2.32 -2.96 23.04
CA GLY A 275 1.84 -3.43 21.76
C GLY A 275 1.98 -2.41 20.63
N VAL A 276 3.02 -1.56 20.70
CA VAL A 276 3.27 -0.52 19.68
C VAL A 276 3.61 -1.15 18.34
N ALA A 277 2.99 -0.66 17.29
CA ALA A 277 3.21 -1.12 15.91
C ALA A 277 3.09 0.01 14.90
N LEU A 278 3.73 -0.16 13.74
CA LEU A 278 3.47 0.64 12.55
C LEU A 278 2.37 -0.01 11.72
N ILE A 279 1.46 0.79 11.21
CA ILE A 279 0.34 0.36 10.37
C ILE A 279 0.42 1.08 9.03
N LEU A 280 0.34 0.35 7.93
CA LEU A 280 0.36 0.93 6.59
C LEU A 280 -1.00 1.47 6.17
N ASP A 281 -2.09 0.83 6.57
CA ASP A 281 -3.45 1.29 6.30
C ASP A 281 -4.30 1.19 7.58
N VAL A 282 -4.67 2.33 8.13
CA VAL A 282 -5.50 2.40 9.34
C VAL A 282 -6.99 2.20 9.08
N GLY A 283 -7.41 2.11 7.83
CA GLY A 283 -8.77 1.72 7.44
C GLY A 283 -9.79 2.87 7.40
N GLU A 284 -9.36 4.12 7.35
CA GLU A 284 -10.22 5.32 7.27
C GLU A 284 -10.44 5.81 5.85
#